data_08c0fa2a00bda987098f49fe2ec28c3f
#
_entry.id   08c0fa2a00bda987098f49fe2ec28c3f
#
_cell.length_a   1.000
_cell.length_b   1.000
_cell.length_c   1.000
_cell.angle_alpha   90.00
_cell.angle_beta   90.00
_cell.angle_gamma   90.00
#
_symmetry.space_group_name_H-M   'P 1'
#
loop_
_entity.id
_entity.type
_entity.pdbx_description
1 polymer ?
#
loop_
_entity_poly.entity_id
_entity_poly.type
_entity_poly.pdbx_seq_one_letter_code
_entity_poly.pdbx_strand_id
1 'polypeptide(L)'
;MKNRLLILTICLIATIKMMAQEFTLHGKVVDENNQPLEFAIVSVASQGKTAVTSLKGDYSLKLHSADSVVVKFSYIGFKTKTKVLRRPRGKQTLQVVLREASTTLDEVNIKGEKIQSDQIQELKTKDMKMTPSANGNGVESLVQQQAGVSTHNELSSQYNVRGGAFDENSVYINNVEVFRPFLVRSGQQEGLSVINPYMVDKIGFSTGGYAAKYGDKMSSALDITYKTLKAKSKKPVVEGSLAASLLGADAYIGLGTQKLSWLNSVRYKTTSYLLGSMETKGEYKPNYLDYQTYLSYLPNKRWKLDFIGYISDNHYNFEPEDR
;
A
#
# COMPACT_ATOMS: atom_id res chain seq x y z
N MET A 1 41.61 -14.41 -41.11
CA MET A 1 41.05 -15.31 -40.09
C MET A 1 41.93 -15.40 -38.86
N LYS A 2 43.26 -15.52 -38.90
CA LYS A 2 44.15 -15.60 -37.72
C LYS A 2 44.00 -14.46 -36.71
N ASN A 3 43.88 -13.19 -37.15
CA ASN A 3 43.76 -12.06 -36.22
C ASN A 3 42.42 -11.98 -35.48
N ARG A 4 41.32 -12.47 -36.07
CA ARG A 4 40.02 -12.55 -35.39
C ARG A 4 39.99 -13.62 -34.31
N LEU A 5 40.67 -14.75 -34.56
CA LEU A 5 40.83 -15.82 -33.58
C LEU A 5 41.69 -15.39 -32.40
N LEU A 6 42.77 -14.61 -32.65
CA LEU A 6 43.63 -14.07 -31.60
C LEU A 6 42.90 -13.08 -30.69
N ILE A 7 42.06 -12.20 -31.25
CA ILE A 7 41.25 -11.24 -30.48
C ILE A 7 40.20 -11.99 -29.64
N LEU A 8 39.54 -13.03 -30.19
CA LEU A 8 38.60 -13.84 -29.45
C LEU A 8 39.24 -14.59 -28.29
N THR A 9 40.48 -15.11 -28.48
CA THR A 9 41.26 -15.79 -27.43
C THR A 9 41.70 -14.82 -26.34
N ILE A 10 42.10 -13.60 -26.69
CA ILE A 10 42.47 -12.53 -25.73
C ILE A 10 41.25 -12.07 -24.93
N CYS A 11 40.07 -11.89 -25.58
CA CYS A 11 38.83 -11.58 -24.88
C CYS A 11 38.37 -12.72 -23.94
N LEU A 12 38.54 -13.99 -24.35
CA LEU A 12 38.22 -15.16 -23.51
C LEU A 12 39.13 -15.26 -22.29
N ILE A 13 40.43 -14.97 -22.44
CA ILE A 13 41.41 -14.94 -21.35
C ILE A 13 41.17 -13.76 -20.40
N ALA A 14 40.69 -12.61 -20.91
CA ALA A 14 40.35 -11.43 -20.11
C ALA A 14 39.11 -11.68 -19.22
N THR A 15 38.13 -12.49 -19.68
CA THR A 15 36.95 -12.84 -18.89
C THR A 15 37.24 -13.82 -17.74
N ILE A 16 38.30 -14.62 -17.83
CA ILE A 16 38.69 -15.61 -16.79
C ILE A 16 39.31 -14.91 -15.55
N LYS A 17 39.83 -13.69 -15.65
CA LYS A 17 40.39 -12.95 -14.51
C LYS A 17 39.37 -12.22 -13.63
N MET A 18 38.10 -12.39 -13.86
CA MET A 18 37.04 -11.85 -13.00
C MET A 18 36.62 -12.83 -11.87
N MET A 19 37.57 -13.63 -11.36
CA MET A 19 37.38 -14.39 -10.13
C MET A 19 37.28 -13.40 -8.98
N ALA A 20 36.15 -13.42 -8.28
CA ALA A 20 35.92 -12.59 -7.11
C ALA A 20 37.07 -12.80 -6.11
N GLN A 21 37.92 -11.79 -5.95
CA GLN A 21 39.11 -11.86 -5.09
C GLN A 21 38.64 -11.99 -3.64
N GLU A 22 38.97 -13.06 -2.96
CA GLU A 22 38.66 -13.26 -1.56
C GLU A 22 39.50 -12.32 -0.68
N PHE A 23 38.89 -11.83 0.38
CA PHE A 23 39.57 -11.11 1.45
C PHE A 23 39.12 -11.60 2.80
N THR A 24 39.96 -11.45 3.81
CA THR A 24 39.64 -11.82 5.19
C THR A 24 39.45 -10.53 6.00
N LEU A 25 38.25 -10.34 6.54
CA LEU A 25 37.96 -9.29 7.50
C LEU A 25 38.13 -9.86 8.91
N HIS A 26 39.00 -9.28 9.71
CA HIS A 26 39.18 -9.62 11.09
C HIS A 26 39.26 -8.38 11.96
N GLY A 27 39.07 -8.53 13.25
CA GLY A 27 39.14 -7.39 14.17
C GLY A 27 38.49 -7.69 15.50
N LYS A 28 38.20 -6.64 16.23
CA LYS A 28 37.64 -6.69 17.56
C LYS A 28 36.39 -5.83 17.71
N VAL A 29 35.41 -6.35 18.44
CA VAL A 29 34.22 -5.56 18.82
C VAL A 29 34.31 -5.29 20.31
N VAL A 30 34.20 -4.01 20.68
CA VAL A 30 34.29 -3.53 22.08
C VAL A 30 33.18 -2.56 22.39
N ASP A 31 32.92 -2.30 23.66
CA ASP A 31 32.05 -1.23 24.13
C ASP A 31 32.78 0.12 24.24
N GLU A 32 32.09 1.17 24.75
CA GLU A 32 32.69 2.51 24.97
C GLU A 32 33.75 2.54 26.04
N ASN A 33 33.79 1.56 26.94
CA ASN A 33 34.81 1.39 27.99
C ASN A 33 35.96 0.49 27.54
N ASN A 34 36.01 0.16 26.24
CA ASN A 34 37.03 -0.73 25.64
C ASN A 34 36.97 -2.18 26.15
N GLN A 35 35.84 -2.61 26.78
CA GLN A 35 35.58 -3.98 27.16
C GLN A 35 35.20 -4.82 25.96
N PRO A 36 35.73 -6.04 25.81
CA PRO A 36 35.40 -6.90 24.68
C PRO A 36 33.94 -7.37 24.77
N LEU A 37 33.22 -7.28 23.62
CA LEU A 37 31.86 -7.77 23.50
C LEU A 37 31.92 -9.22 22.96
N GLU A 38 31.70 -10.18 23.83
CA GLU A 38 31.58 -11.60 23.47
C GLU A 38 30.23 -11.89 22.80
N PHE A 39 30.21 -12.83 21.85
CA PHE A 39 29.02 -13.24 21.14
C PHE A 39 28.30 -12.11 20.33
N ALA A 40 28.99 -11.03 20.03
CA ALA A 40 28.47 -10.01 19.11
C ALA A 40 28.42 -10.58 17.68
N ILE A 41 27.36 -10.25 16.97
CA ILE A 41 27.10 -10.75 15.61
C ILE A 41 27.69 -9.78 14.58
N VAL A 42 28.54 -10.30 13.71
CA VAL A 42 29.12 -9.60 12.56
C VAL A 42 28.55 -10.22 11.29
N SER A 43 27.74 -9.49 10.53
CA SER A 43 27.05 -10.03 9.37
C SER A 43 27.25 -9.19 8.11
N VAL A 44 27.30 -9.87 6.96
CA VAL A 44 27.33 -9.30 5.62
C VAL A 44 26.17 -9.89 4.82
N ALA A 45 25.05 -9.19 4.83
CA ALA A 45 23.79 -9.66 4.24
C ALA A 45 23.91 -9.93 2.72
N SER A 46 24.68 -9.11 2.00
CA SER A 46 24.89 -9.26 0.54
C SER A 46 25.59 -10.57 0.15
N GLN A 47 26.28 -11.20 1.09
CA GLN A 47 27.02 -12.45 0.87
C GLN A 47 26.51 -13.61 1.74
N GLY A 48 25.47 -13.39 2.54
CA GLY A 48 24.91 -14.39 3.46
C GLY A 48 25.91 -14.90 4.50
N LYS A 49 26.97 -14.12 4.82
CA LYS A 49 28.03 -14.50 5.74
C LYS A 49 27.83 -13.86 7.11
N THR A 50 28.03 -14.66 8.16
CA THR A 50 27.94 -14.22 9.55
C THR A 50 29.05 -14.84 10.37
N ALA A 51 29.60 -14.08 11.32
CA ALA A 51 30.53 -14.56 12.35
C ALA A 51 30.06 -14.02 13.71
N VAL A 52 30.47 -14.71 14.75
CA VAL A 52 30.23 -14.36 16.16
C VAL A 52 31.56 -14.05 16.81
N THR A 53 31.63 -13.02 17.65
CA THR A 53 32.88 -12.69 18.36
C THR A 53 33.20 -13.72 19.46
N SER A 54 34.49 -13.94 19.66
CA SER A 54 35.01 -14.76 20.74
C SER A 54 34.85 -14.11 22.13
N LEU A 55 35.21 -14.81 23.19
CA LEU A 55 35.27 -14.26 24.57
C LEU A 55 36.17 -13.03 24.71
N LYS A 56 37.12 -12.84 23.79
CA LYS A 56 38.00 -11.67 23.73
C LYS A 56 37.51 -10.59 22.78
N GLY A 57 36.27 -10.76 22.22
CA GLY A 57 35.67 -9.85 21.27
C GLY A 57 36.20 -9.96 19.83
N ASP A 58 37.09 -10.95 19.55
CA ASP A 58 37.71 -11.07 18.23
C ASP A 58 36.79 -11.78 17.25
N TYR A 59 36.82 -11.38 15.98
CA TYR A 59 36.10 -12.01 14.90
C TYR A 59 36.92 -12.15 13.63
N SER A 60 36.58 -13.12 12.80
CA SER A 60 37.18 -13.34 11.49
C SER A 60 36.15 -13.83 10.50
N LEU A 61 36.09 -13.21 9.31
CA LEU A 61 35.13 -13.50 8.27
C LEU A 61 35.81 -13.52 6.90
N LYS A 62 35.67 -14.64 6.15
CA LYS A 62 36.15 -14.74 4.77
C LYS A 62 35.04 -14.29 3.82
N LEU A 63 35.32 -13.28 3.01
CA LEU A 63 34.37 -12.58 2.17
C LEU A 63 34.92 -12.43 0.74
N HIS A 64 34.03 -12.27 -0.23
CA HIS A 64 34.40 -11.92 -1.58
C HIS A 64 34.48 -10.39 -1.75
N SER A 65 35.52 -9.92 -2.44
CA SER A 65 35.68 -8.51 -2.73
C SER A 65 34.62 -8.03 -3.71
N ALA A 66 34.02 -6.87 -3.42
CA ALA A 66 33.09 -6.16 -4.27
C ALA A 66 33.41 -4.66 -4.23
N ASP A 67 32.78 -3.86 -5.08
CA ASP A 67 32.95 -2.39 -5.07
C ASP A 67 32.63 -1.79 -3.71
N SER A 68 31.64 -2.35 -3.02
CA SER A 68 31.33 -2.03 -1.63
C SER A 68 30.82 -3.26 -0.89
N VAL A 69 31.33 -3.49 0.34
CA VAL A 69 30.87 -4.53 1.25
C VAL A 69 30.36 -3.87 2.51
N VAL A 70 29.07 -4.08 2.80
CA VAL A 70 28.40 -3.51 3.97
C VAL A 70 28.45 -4.54 5.09
N VAL A 71 29.16 -4.21 6.17
CA VAL A 71 29.31 -5.06 7.36
C VAL A 71 28.48 -4.48 8.49
N LYS A 72 27.60 -5.28 9.06
CA LYS A 72 26.71 -4.92 10.17
C LYS A 72 27.20 -5.60 11.45
N PHE A 73 27.33 -4.82 12.51
CA PHE A 73 27.72 -5.26 13.85
C PHE A 73 26.53 -5.06 14.79
N SER A 74 26.12 -6.12 15.47
CA SER A 74 24.99 -6.07 16.39
C SER A 74 25.25 -6.89 17.64
N TYR A 75 24.78 -6.38 18.78
CA TYR A 75 24.85 -7.05 20.07
C TYR A 75 23.63 -6.67 20.90
N ILE A 76 23.13 -7.58 21.72
CA ILE A 76 21.95 -7.35 22.55
C ILE A 76 22.24 -6.22 23.55
N GLY A 77 21.37 -5.22 23.62
CA GLY A 77 21.56 -4.03 24.47
C GLY A 77 22.44 -2.94 23.87
N PHE A 78 22.92 -3.08 22.62
CA PHE A 78 23.78 -2.10 21.96
C PHE A 78 23.20 -1.62 20.62
N LYS A 79 23.47 -0.37 20.27
CA LYS A 79 23.07 0.21 18.97
C LYS A 79 23.83 -0.48 17.85
N THR A 80 23.08 -1.02 16.89
CA THR A 80 23.66 -1.63 15.69
C THR A 80 24.53 -0.63 14.92
N LYS A 81 25.74 -1.03 14.55
CA LYS A 81 26.68 -0.22 13.77
C LYS A 81 26.94 -0.84 12.41
N THR A 82 26.90 -0.02 11.37
CA THR A 82 27.19 -0.46 10.00
C THR A 82 28.45 0.22 9.50
N LYS A 83 29.33 -0.55 8.84
CA LYS A 83 30.54 -0.04 8.18
C LYS A 83 30.55 -0.48 6.73
N VAL A 84 30.95 0.41 5.85
CA VAL A 84 31.08 0.16 4.41
C VAL A 84 32.56 0.09 4.06
N LEU A 85 33.00 -1.06 3.56
CA LEU A 85 34.35 -1.28 3.03
C LEU A 85 34.30 -1.10 1.51
N ARG A 86 35.12 -0.22 0.96
CA ARG A 86 35.20 0.03 -0.47
C ARG A 86 36.37 -0.76 -1.06
N ARG A 87 36.09 -1.64 -2.02
CA ARG A 87 37.05 -2.49 -2.75
C ARG A 87 38.06 -3.19 -1.81
N PRO A 88 37.59 -3.89 -0.76
CA PRO A 88 38.50 -4.51 0.21
C PRO A 88 39.32 -5.61 -0.48
N ARG A 89 40.62 -5.70 -0.13
CA ARG A 89 41.57 -6.70 -0.65
C ARG A 89 42.44 -7.26 0.48
N GLY A 90 42.86 -8.50 0.36
CA GLY A 90 43.78 -9.16 1.28
C GLY A 90 43.25 -9.30 2.70
N LYS A 91 44.03 -8.99 3.71
CA LYS A 91 43.60 -8.98 5.11
C LYS A 91 43.22 -7.57 5.52
N GLN A 92 41.98 -7.41 5.99
CA GLN A 92 41.46 -6.13 6.49
C GLN A 92 41.22 -6.25 7.99
N THR A 93 41.75 -5.31 8.77
CA THR A 93 41.51 -5.23 10.22
C THR A 93 40.53 -4.12 10.52
N LEU A 94 39.45 -4.42 11.25
CA LEU A 94 38.46 -3.42 11.61
C LEU A 94 38.04 -3.60 13.08
N GLN A 95 38.45 -2.67 13.92
CA GLN A 95 37.98 -2.57 15.29
C GLN A 95 36.70 -1.73 15.33
N VAL A 96 35.70 -2.18 16.06
CA VAL A 96 34.40 -1.52 16.13
C VAL A 96 33.99 -1.34 17.60
N VAL A 97 33.70 -0.09 17.94
CA VAL A 97 33.11 0.26 19.23
C VAL A 97 31.60 0.33 19.05
N LEU A 98 30.84 -0.49 19.78
CA LEU A 98 29.40 -0.41 19.90
C LEU A 98 29.04 0.46 21.09
N ARG A 99 28.01 1.26 20.96
CA ARG A 99 27.44 2.06 22.04
C ARG A 99 26.29 1.32 22.67
N GLU A 100 26.21 1.35 23.96
CA GLU A 100 25.02 0.85 24.63
C GLU A 100 23.80 1.55 24.04
N ALA A 101 22.81 0.77 23.65
CA ALA A 101 21.50 1.30 23.49
C ALA A 101 21.13 1.74 24.90
N SER A 102 21.35 3.03 25.23
CA SER A 102 20.66 3.55 26.39
C SER A 102 19.21 3.12 26.24
N THR A 103 18.79 2.22 27.08
CA THR A 103 17.39 1.85 27.24
C THR A 103 16.71 2.97 28.04
N THR A 104 16.63 4.16 27.53
CA THR A 104 15.33 4.65 27.25
C THR A 104 14.81 3.62 26.23
N LEU A 105 14.06 2.62 26.70
CA LEU A 105 12.95 2.11 25.95
C LEU A 105 12.46 3.37 25.23
N ASP A 106 12.75 3.51 23.90
CA ASP A 106 11.85 4.28 23.07
C ASP A 106 10.54 3.74 23.60
N GLU A 107 9.98 4.58 24.50
CA GLU A 107 8.64 4.38 25.01
C GLU A 107 8.00 3.66 23.87
N VAL A 108 7.84 2.29 24.03
CA VAL A 108 7.02 1.60 23.09
C VAL A 108 5.81 2.46 23.28
N ASN A 109 5.71 3.45 22.42
CA ASN A 109 4.48 4.06 22.08
C ASN A 109 3.79 2.85 21.45
N ILE A 110 3.38 1.95 22.32
CA ILE A 110 2.09 1.38 22.21
C ILE A 110 1.32 2.70 22.20
N LYS A 111 1.15 3.22 20.99
CA LYS A 111 -0.06 3.95 20.69
C LYS A 111 -1.06 2.90 21.10
N GLY A 112 -1.33 2.93 22.42
CA GLY A 112 -2.35 2.12 23.00
C GLY A 112 -3.44 2.48 22.06
N GLU A 113 -3.92 1.49 21.30
CA GLU A 113 -5.02 1.78 20.41
C GLU A 113 -5.78 2.79 21.21
N LYS A 114 -5.63 4.06 20.79
CA LYS A 114 -6.34 5.14 21.44
C LYS A 114 -7.67 4.49 21.54
N ILE A 115 -8.14 4.19 22.78
CA ILE A 115 -9.50 3.68 22.92
C ILE A 115 -10.23 4.76 22.16
N GLN A 116 -10.37 4.50 20.87
CA GLN A 116 -10.97 5.47 19.98
C GLN A 116 -12.34 5.44 20.53
N SER A 117 -12.72 6.53 21.20
CA SER A 117 -14.10 6.74 21.64
C SER A 117 -15.07 6.48 20.46
N ASP A 118 -14.51 6.50 19.27
CA ASP A 118 -15.11 6.18 18.01
C ASP A 118 -14.73 4.74 17.68
N GLN A 119 -15.64 3.80 17.74
CA GLN A 119 -15.44 2.42 17.32
C GLN A 119 -15.26 2.31 15.78
N ILE A 120 -14.51 3.25 15.18
CA ILE A 120 -14.17 3.21 13.77
C ILE A 120 -12.94 2.34 13.58
N GLN A 121 -13.13 1.22 12.92
CA GLN A 121 -12.06 0.32 12.51
C GLN A 121 -11.45 0.79 11.19
N GLU A 122 -10.13 0.97 11.14
CA GLU A 122 -9.43 1.25 9.88
C GLU A 122 -9.27 -0.06 9.09
N LEU A 123 -9.88 -0.12 7.91
CA LEU A 123 -9.75 -1.23 6.98
C LEU A 123 -8.56 -1.00 6.06
N LYS A 124 -7.78 -2.05 5.81
CA LYS A 124 -6.57 -1.93 5.00
C LYS A 124 -6.92 -1.81 3.51
N THR A 125 -6.54 -0.72 2.88
CA THR A 125 -6.76 -0.50 1.44
C THR A 125 -6.07 -1.54 0.54
N LYS A 126 -5.03 -2.22 1.02
CA LYS A 126 -4.38 -3.34 0.31
C LYS A 126 -5.32 -4.53 0.14
N ASP A 127 -6.20 -4.75 1.09
CA ASP A 127 -7.12 -5.89 1.09
C ASP A 127 -8.23 -5.73 0.04
N MET A 128 -8.52 -4.49 -0.42
CA MET A 128 -9.46 -4.24 -1.54
C MET A 128 -9.08 -4.98 -2.82
N LYS A 129 -7.78 -5.08 -3.12
CA LYS A 129 -7.28 -5.77 -4.33
C LYS A 129 -7.34 -7.29 -4.21
N MET A 130 -7.39 -7.79 -2.98
CA MET A 130 -7.41 -9.22 -2.68
C MET A 130 -8.83 -9.73 -2.41
N THR A 131 -9.78 -8.81 -2.17
CA THR A 131 -11.17 -9.15 -1.90
C THR A 131 -11.89 -9.46 -3.21
N PRO A 132 -12.45 -10.66 -3.38
CA PRO A 132 -13.30 -10.98 -4.52
C PRO A 132 -14.49 -10.03 -4.56
N SER A 133 -14.81 -9.52 -5.74
CA SER A 133 -15.94 -8.62 -5.93
C SER A 133 -16.61 -8.92 -7.27
N ALA A 134 -17.83 -9.38 -7.23
CA ALA A 134 -18.61 -9.66 -8.43
C ALA A 134 -18.98 -8.38 -9.21
N ASN A 135 -19.07 -7.24 -8.52
CA ASN A 135 -19.40 -5.93 -9.12
C ASN A 135 -18.19 -5.02 -9.33
N GLY A 136 -16.97 -5.46 -8.97
CA GLY A 136 -15.73 -4.68 -9.09
C GLY A 136 -15.62 -3.50 -8.11
N ASN A 137 -16.46 -3.44 -7.07
CA ASN A 137 -16.46 -2.37 -6.05
C ASN A 137 -15.67 -2.79 -4.81
N GLY A 138 -14.37 -2.55 -4.81
CA GLY A 138 -13.46 -3.07 -3.80
C GLY A 138 -13.70 -2.54 -2.37
N VAL A 139 -14.23 -1.33 -2.19
CA VAL A 139 -14.47 -0.75 -0.84
C VAL A 139 -15.67 -1.41 -0.19
N GLU A 140 -16.81 -1.45 -0.87
CA GLU A 140 -18.03 -2.06 -0.35
C GLU A 140 -17.87 -3.56 -0.15
N SER A 141 -17.17 -4.25 -1.05
CA SER A 141 -16.87 -5.67 -0.88
C SER A 141 -16.01 -5.94 0.37
N LEU A 142 -15.11 -5.03 0.72
CA LEU A 142 -14.33 -5.12 1.95
C LEU A 142 -15.20 -4.86 3.19
N VAL A 143 -16.13 -3.89 3.10
CA VAL A 143 -17.13 -3.61 4.16
C VAL A 143 -18.07 -4.79 4.36
N GLN A 144 -18.53 -5.43 3.29
CA GLN A 144 -19.42 -6.59 3.32
C GLN A 144 -18.84 -7.80 4.06
N GLN A 145 -17.50 -7.87 4.18
CA GLN A 145 -16.80 -8.92 4.94
C GLN A 145 -16.71 -8.63 6.44
N GLN A 146 -17.15 -7.45 6.89
CA GLN A 146 -17.05 -7.10 8.30
C GLN A 146 -18.15 -7.76 9.13
N ALA A 147 -17.86 -8.00 10.42
CA ALA A 147 -18.81 -8.58 11.35
C ALA A 147 -20.07 -7.70 11.50
N GLY A 148 -21.22 -8.31 11.41
CA GLY A 148 -22.51 -7.63 11.51
C GLY A 148 -23.00 -6.96 10.23
N VAL A 149 -22.31 -7.17 9.12
CA VAL A 149 -22.71 -6.71 7.78
C VAL A 149 -23.34 -7.86 7.01
N SER A 150 -24.43 -7.60 6.33
CA SER A 150 -25.12 -8.54 5.43
C SER A 150 -25.44 -7.87 4.10
N THR A 151 -25.58 -8.69 3.06
CA THR A 151 -25.92 -8.25 1.71
C THR A 151 -27.09 -9.08 1.18
N HIS A 152 -27.91 -8.48 0.33
CA HIS A 152 -28.99 -9.20 -0.34
C HIS A 152 -28.54 -9.84 -1.66
N ASN A 153 -27.54 -9.22 -2.31
CA ASN A 153 -27.09 -9.65 -3.64
C ASN A 153 -25.60 -9.34 -3.78
N GLU A 154 -24.84 -10.29 -4.28
CA GLU A 154 -23.39 -10.12 -4.54
C GLU A 154 -23.07 -9.10 -5.65
N LEU A 155 -24.04 -8.82 -6.53
CA LEU A 155 -23.89 -7.82 -7.59
C LEU A 155 -24.21 -6.40 -7.12
N SER A 156 -24.77 -6.24 -5.91
CA SER A 156 -25.10 -4.94 -5.33
C SER A 156 -23.96 -4.41 -4.47
N SER A 157 -23.74 -3.09 -4.53
CA SER A 157 -22.86 -2.39 -3.60
C SER A 157 -23.51 -2.08 -2.26
N GLN A 158 -24.81 -2.33 -2.14
CA GLN A 158 -25.56 -2.09 -0.92
C GLN A 158 -25.20 -3.11 0.15
N TYR A 159 -25.21 -2.66 1.37
CA TYR A 159 -25.02 -3.50 2.55
C TYR A 159 -25.90 -3.03 3.69
N ASN A 160 -26.30 -3.98 4.51
CA ASN A 160 -27.10 -3.77 5.72
C ASN A 160 -26.24 -4.04 6.95
N VAL A 161 -26.36 -3.24 7.97
CA VAL A 161 -25.53 -3.37 9.18
C VAL A 161 -26.43 -3.60 10.38
N ARG A 162 -26.17 -4.69 11.11
CA ARG A 162 -26.90 -5.09 12.35
C ARG A 162 -28.44 -5.08 12.20
N GLY A 163 -28.92 -5.44 11.01
CA GLY A 163 -30.36 -5.50 10.72
C GLY A 163 -30.99 -4.16 10.29
N GLY A 164 -30.20 -3.08 10.24
CA GLY A 164 -30.66 -1.81 9.67
C GLY A 164 -30.74 -1.84 8.15
N ALA A 165 -31.53 -0.95 7.57
CA ALA A 165 -31.65 -0.80 6.13
C ALA A 165 -30.39 -0.13 5.53
N PHE A 166 -30.16 -0.33 4.22
CA PHE A 166 -28.98 0.22 3.54
C PHE A 166 -28.93 1.75 3.55
N ASP A 167 -30.08 2.42 3.62
CA ASP A 167 -30.21 3.88 3.67
C ASP A 167 -29.98 4.45 5.08
N GLU A 168 -29.85 3.60 6.08
CA GLU A 168 -29.42 3.97 7.43
C GLU A 168 -27.89 4.01 7.61
N ASN A 169 -27.14 3.75 6.56
CA ASN A 169 -25.68 3.84 6.56
C ASN A 169 -25.26 5.24 6.12
N SER A 170 -24.36 5.87 6.87
CA SER A 170 -23.72 7.13 6.47
C SER A 170 -22.43 6.87 5.71
N VAL A 171 -22.19 7.64 4.67
CA VAL A 171 -20.94 7.59 3.87
C VAL A 171 -20.34 8.98 3.80
N TYR A 172 -19.08 9.08 4.18
CA TYR A 172 -18.32 10.32 4.14
C TYR A 172 -17.12 10.17 3.20
N ILE A 173 -16.85 11.19 2.40
CA ILE A 173 -15.65 11.31 1.58
C ILE A 173 -14.94 12.59 1.96
N ASN A 174 -13.73 12.50 2.51
CA ASN A 174 -12.95 13.64 3.00
C ASN A 174 -13.76 14.56 3.96
N ASN A 175 -14.48 13.97 4.91
CA ASN A 175 -15.38 14.63 5.88
C ASN A 175 -16.63 15.30 5.27
N VAL A 176 -16.95 15.06 4.01
CA VAL A 176 -18.20 15.51 3.38
C VAL A 176 -19.15 14.33 3.30
N GLU A 177 -20.34 14.47 3.84
CA GLU A 177 -21.39 13.45 3.75
C GLU A 177 -21.89 13.30 2.31
N VAL A 178 -22.01 12.05 1.87
CA VAL A 178 -22.55 11.69 0.56
C VAL A 178 -23.96 11.12 0.74
N PHE A 179 -24.95 11.91 0.49
CA PHE A 179 -26.37 11.51 0.69
C PHE A 179 -26.84 10.39 -0.25
N ARG A 180 -26.21 10.26 -1.42
CA ARG A 180 -26.51 9.20 -2.40
C ARG A 180 -25.23 8.47 -2.78
N PRO A 181 -24.75 7.53 -1.91
CA PRO A 181 -23.52 6.80 -2.18
C PRO A 181 -23.67 5.76 -3.29
N PHE A 182 -24.93 5.37 -3.63
CA PHE A 182 -25.24 4.43 -4.71
C PHE A 182 -25.95 5.14 -5.84
N LEU A 183 -25.44 5.00 -7.05
CA LEU A 183 -25.78 5.83 -8.18
C LEU A 183 -27.08 5.48 -8.88
N VAL A 184 -27.56 4.26 -8.74
CA VAL A 184 -28.80 3.80 -9.40
C VAL A 184 -29.63 2.99 -8.42
N ARG A 185 -30.91 3.34 -8.32
CA ARG A 185 -31.97 2.54 -7.72
C ARG A 185 -32.81 1.93 -8.83
N SER A 186 -32.56 0.72 -9.20
CA SER A 186 -33.42 0.00 -10.13
C SER A 186 -33.79 -1.36 -9.56
N GLY A 187 -34.52 -1.35 -8.48
CA GLY A 187 -35.33 -2.46 -7.92
C GLY A 187 -34.71 -3.85 -7.73
N GLN A 188 -33.81 -4.30 -8.54
CA GLN A 188 -33.21 -5.64 -8.42
C GLN A 188 -31.67 -5.62 -8.43
N GLN A 189 -31.05 -4.56 -8.96
CA GLN A 189 -29.61 -4.49 -9.08
C GLN A 189 -29.17 -3.07 -8.90
N GLU A 190 -28.57 -2.85 -7.79
CA GLU A 190 -28.18 -1.52 -7.45
C GLU A 190 -26.69 -1.34 -7.70
N GLY A 191 -26.53 -0.27 -8.39
CA GLY A 191 -25.46 0.15 -9.14
C GLY A 191 -24.15 0.35 -8.44
N LEU A 192 -23.32 0.99 -9.20
CA LEU A 192 -21.97 1.40 -8.88
C LEU A 192 -21.97 2.33 -7.66
N SER A 193 -21.10 2.07 -6.72
CA SER A 193 -20.80 3.01 -5.65
C SER A 193 -20.15 4.29 -6.20
N VAL A 194 -20.46 5.42 -5.56
CA VAL A 194 -19.75 6.68 -5.81
C VAL A 194 -18.26 6.60 -5.47
N ILE A 195 -17.89 5.70 -4.57
CA ILE A 195 -16.50 5.56 -4.11
C ILE A 195 -15.63 4.94 -5.21
N ASN A 196 -14.59 5.66 -5.60
CA ASN A 196 -13.61 5.14 -6.53
C ASN A 196 -12.42 4.52 -5.79
N PRO A 197 -12.20 3.20 -5.86
CA PRO A 197 -11.16 2.51 -5.08
C PRO A 197 -9.74 2.96 -5.42
N TYR A 198 -9.49 3.47 -6.64
CA TYR A 198 -8.17 3.95 -7.03
C TYR A 198 -7.78 5.27 -6.34
N MET A 199 -8.77 6.05 -5.92
CA MET A 199 -8.56 7.34 -5.25
C MET A 199 -8.46 7.20 -3.73
N VAL A 200 -8.82 6.05 -3.15
CA VAL A 200 -8.88 5.84 -1.70
C VAL A 200 -7.50 5.64 -1.08
N ASP A 201 -7.23 6.36 0.00
CA ASP A 201 -6.06 6.21 0.88
C ASP A 201 -6.43 5.46 2.16
N LYS A 202 -7.53 5.86 2.83
CA LYS A 202 -7.98 5.26 4.09
C LYS A 202 -9.46 4.96 4.06
N ILE A 203 -9.82 3.88 4.73
CA ILE A 203 -11.20 3.43 4.91
C ILE A 203 -11.43 3.24 6.40
N GLY A 204 -12.28 4.07 6.98
CA GLY A 204 -12.78 3.91 8.33
C GLY A 204 -14.20 3.35 8.31
N PHE A 205 -14.47 2.27 9.03
CA PHE A 205 -15.81 1.68 9.10
C PHE A 205 -16.22 1.41 10.55
N SER A 206 -17.46 1.74 10.88
CA SER A 206 -18.05 1.44 12.18
C SER A 206 -19.46 0.89 12.03
N THR A 207 -19.75 -0.18 12.76
CA THR A 207 -21.09 -0.78 12.85
C THR A 207 -21.89 -0.22 14.03
N GLY A 208 -21.52 0.93 14.56
CA GLY A 208 -22.16 1.61 15.69
C GLY A 208 -21.14 2.10 16.72
N GLY A 209 -21.53 3.03 17.58
CA GLY A 209 -20.61 3.64 18.56
C GLY A 209 -19.64 4.65 17.96
N TYR A 210 -19.97 5.23 16.83
CA TYR A 210 -19.16 6.25 16.15
C TYR A 210 -19.34 7.63 16.78
N ALA A 211 -18.36 8.53 16.53
CA ALA A 211 -18.37 9.89 17.06
C ALA A 211 -19.56 10.72 16.56
N ALA A 212 -19.94 11.72 17.35
CA ALA A 212 -21.04 12.64 17.05
C ALA A 212 -20.91 13.36 15.68
N LYS A 213 -19.70 13.46 15.13
CA LYS A 213 -19.48 14.01 13.79
C LYS A 213 -20.14 13.21 12.66
N TYR A 214 -20.44 11.93 12.89
CA TYR A 214 -21.12 11.04 11.95
C TYR A 214 -22.59 10.91 12.34
N GLY A 215 -23.27 12.04 12.46
CA GLY A 215 -24.69 12.10 12.84
C GLY A 215 -25.63 11.56 11.76
N ASP A 216 -26.93 11.70 12.04
CA ASP A 216 -28.05 11.53 11.11
C ASP A 216 -28.41 10.10 10.69
N LYS A 217 -27.49 9.13 10.74
CA LYS A 217 -27.74 7.72 10.39
C LYS A 217 -27.51 6.79 11.59
N MET A 218 -28.23 5.66 11.62
CA MET A 218 -28.33 4.84 12.83
C MET A 218 -27.57 3.52 12.76
N SER A 219 -27.27 3.01 11.56
CA SER A 219 -26.71 1.67 11.40
C SER A 219 -25.20 1.65 11.31
N SER A 220 -24.59 2.45 10.43
CA SER A 220 -23.14 2.47 10.28
C SER A 220 -22.59 3.80 9.78
N ALA A 221 -21.29 3.98 9.96
CA ALA A 221 -20.54 5.07 9.36
C ALA A 221 -19.35 4.53 8.56
N LEU A 222 -19.27 4.91 7.29
CA LEU A 222 -18.16 4.65 6.37
C LEU A 222 -17.46 5.96 6.05
N ASP A 223 -16.22 6.12 6.51
CA ASP A 223 -15.41 7.32 6.32
C ASP A 223 -14.25 7.05 5.35
N ILE A 224 -14.30 7.67 4.21
CA ILE A 224 -13.32 7.49 3.12
C ILE A 224 -12.43 8.73 3.05
N THR A 225 -11.12 8.52 3.08
CA THR A 225 -10.14 9.56 2.79
C THR A 225 -9.50 9.30 1.44
N TYR A 226 -9.54 10.26 0.54
CA TYR A 226 -8.87 10.19 -0.75
C TYR A 226 -7.38 10.49 -0.62
N LYS A 227 -6.59 9.90 -1.50
CA LYS A 227 -5.14 10.08 -1.59
C LYS A 227 -4.77 11.55 -1.79
N THR A 228 -3.63 11.92 -1.22
CA THR A 228 -2.99 13.20 -1.52
C THR A 228 -1.55 12.93 -1.96
N LEU A 229 -1.27 13.09 -3.24
CA LEU A 229 0.06 12.88 -3.81
C LEU A 229 0.92 14.11 -3.52
N LYS A 230 2.01 13.91 -2.79
CA LYS A 230 2.97 14.98 -2.47
C LYS A 230 4.35 14.66 -3.01
N ALA A 231 4.86 15.56 -3.86
CA ALA A 231 6.24 15.47 -4.34
C ALA A 231 7.22 15.84 -3.22
N LYS A 232 8.19 14.97 -2.95
CA LYS A 232 9.30 15.25 -2.01
C LYS A 232 10.34 16.22 -2.60
N SER A 233 10.36 16.38 -3.90
CA SER A 233 11.29 17.26 -4.64
C SER A 233 10.52 18.21 -5.57
N LYS A 234 11.25 19.04 -6.34
CA LYS A 234 10.63 19.91 -7.37
C LYS A 234 10.01 19.12 -8.55
N LYS A 235 10.37 17.84 -8.72
CA LYS A 235 9.80 17.00 -9.77
C LYS A 235 8.40 16.54 -9.34
N PRO A 236 7.38 16.65 -10.19
CA PRO A 236 6.04 16.15 -9.89
C PRO A 236 6.05 14.63 -9.77
N VAL A 237 5.14 14.11 -8.96
CA VAL A 237 4.84 12.69 -8.87
C VAL A 237 3.65 12.41 -9.77
N VAL A 238 3.73 11.37 -10.58
CA VAL A 238 2.64 10.89 -11.43
C VAL A 238 2.34 9.45 -11.02
N GLU A 239 1.08 9.16 -10.81
CA GLU A 239 0.55 7.82 -10.54
C GLU A 239 -0.57 7.53 -11.54
N GLY A 240 -0.64 6.32 -12.07
CA GLY A 240 -1.68 5.95 -13.01
C GLY A 240 -2.03 4.48 -12.90
N SER A 241 -3.27 4.14 -13.23
CA SER A 241 -3.78 2.78 -13.32
C SER A 241 -4.78 2.66 -14.45
N LEU A 242 -4.70 1.56 -15.17
CA LEU A 242 -5.66 1.16 -16.19
C LEU A 242 -6.08 -0.28 -15.89
N ALA A 243 -7.38 -0.53 -15.83
CA ALA A 243 -7.92 -1.87 -15.62
C ALA A 243 -9.07 -2.10 -16.60
N ALA A 244 -9.18 -3.33 -17.09
CA ALA A 244 -10.27 -3.77 -17.92
C ALA A 244 -10.70 -5.17 -17.50
N SER A 245 -12.01 -5.42 -17.50
CA SER A 245 -12.63 -6.69 -17.15
C SER A 245 -13.89 -6.91 -18.00
N LEU A 246 -14.52 -8.07 -17.85
CA LEU A 246 -15.84 -8.33 -18.46
C LEU A 246 -16.94 -7.41 -17.94
N LEU A 247 -16.72 -6.79 -16.77
CA LEU A 247 -17.67 -5.89 -16.12
C LEU A 247 -17.42 -4.41 -16.44
N GLY A 248 -16.39 -4.09 -17.23
CA GLY A 248 -16.08 -2.72 -17.62
C GLY A 248 -14.60 -2.38 -17.64
N ALA A 249 -14.31 -1.09 -17.68
CA ALA A 249 -12.96 -0.55 -17.72
C ALA A 249 -12.84 0.67 -16.80
N ASP A 250 -11.68 0.81 -16.18
CA ASP A 250 -11.35 1.89 -15.25
C ASP A 250 -10.01 2.51 -15.66
N ALA A 251 -9.95 3.84 -15.70
CA ALA A 251 -8.72 4.59 -15.91
C ALA A 251 -8.55 5.61 -14.79
N TYR A 252 -7.37 5.67 -14.20
CA TYR A 252 -7.02 6.58 -13.12
C TYR A 252 -5.69 7.25 -13.41
N ILE A 253 -5.62 8.55 -13.16
CA ILE A 253 -4.38 9.33 -13.19
C ILE A 253 -4.34 10.30 -12.00
N GLY A 254 -3.21 10.31 -11.30
CA GLY A 254 -2.92 11.23 -10.21
C GLY A 254 -1.65 12.03 -10.48
N LEU A 255 -1.71 13.33 -10.22
CA LEU A 255 -0.60 14.26 -10.32
C LEU A 255 -0.35 14.92 -8.97
N GLY A 256 0.89 14.91 -8.50
CA GLY A 256 1.29 15.48 -7.23
C GLY A 256 2.46 16.44 -7.36
N THR A 257 2.33 17.63 -6.82
CA THR A 257 3.42 18.59 -6.61
C THR A 257 3.63 18.80 -5.11
N GLN A 258 4.47 19.75 -4.72
CA GLN A 258 4.63 20.11 -3.31
C GLN A 258 3.39 20.77 -2.70
N LYS A 259 2.54 21.43 -3.51
CA LYS A 259 1.37 22.19 -3.06
C LYS A 259 0.06 21.71 -3.65
N LEU A 260 0.08 20.99 -4.74
CA LEU A 260 -1.10 20.55 -5.48
C LEU A 260 -1.10 19.03 -5.61
N SER A 261 -2.24 18.42 -5.32
CA SER A 261 -2.57 17.03 -5.65
C SER A 261 -3.83 17.02 -6.49
N TRP A 262 -3.81 16.37 -7.64
CA TRP A 262 -4.94 16.30 -8.55
C TRP A 262 -5.12 14.87 -9.03
N LEU A 263 -6.25 14.27 -8.67
CA LEU A 263 -6.62 12.91 -9.00
C LEU A 263 -7.79 12.94 -9.97
N ASN A 264 -7.76 12.11 -10.99
CA ASN A 264 -8.82 11.97 -11.98
C ASN A 264 -9.08 10.51 -12.25
N SER A 265 -10.32 10.14 -12.44
CA SER A 265 -10.69 8.78 -12.80
C SER A 265 -11.93 8.76 -13.68
N VAL A 266 -11.92 7.86 -14.66
CA VAL A 266 -13.06 7.50 -15.49
C VAL A 266 -13.35 6.04 -15.26
N ARG A 267 -14.62 5.68 -15.05
CA ARG A 267 -15.06 4.30 -14.90
C ARG A 267 -16.24 4.05 -15.86
N TYR A 268 -16.13 2.96 -16.60
CA TYR A 268 -17.22 2.39 -17.35
C TYR A 268 -17.56 1.03 -16.77
N LYS A 269 -18.80 0.79 -16.43
CA LYS A 269 -19.28 -0.48 -15.89
C LYS A 269 -20.51 -0.95 -16.62
N THR A 270 -20.60 -2.27 -16.84
CA THR A 270 -21.78 -2.92 -17.37
C THR A 270 -21.93 -4.28 -16.70
N THR A 271 -23.13 -4.63 -16.30
CA THR A 271 -23.46 -5.94 -15.75
C THR A 271 -24.29 -6.76 -16.73
N SER A 272 -24.52 -6.24 -17.95
CA SER A 272 -25.35 -6.88 -18.98
C SER A 272 -24.96 -8.33 -19.27
N TYR A 273 -23.66 -8.63 -19.29
CA TYR A 273 -23.17 -9.98 -19.53
C TYR A 273 -23.56 -10.97 -18.41
N LEU A 274 -23.44 -10.55 -17.15
CA LEU A 274 -23.81 -11.38 -16.01
C LEU A 274 -25.31 -11.60 -15.95
N LEU A 275 -26.09 -10.57 -16.24
CA LEU A 275 -27.54 -10.59 -16.17
C LEU A 275 -28.17 -11.41 -17.30
N GLY A 276 -27.59 -11.36 -18.48
CA GLY A 276 -28.02 -12.21 -19.60
C GLY A 276 -27.80 -13.72 -19.37
N SER A 277 -26.99 -14.10 -18.38
CA SER A 277 -26.79 -15.50 -17.98
C SER A 277 -27.72 -15.99 -16.86
N MET A 278 -28.54 -15.09 -16.29
CA MET A 278 -29.52 -15.41 -15.22
C MET A 278 -30.90 -15.61 -15.83
N GLU A 279 -31.64 -16.61 -15.35
CA GLU A 279 -33.08 -16.76 -15.68
C GLU A 279 -33.90 -15.63 -15.07
N THR A 280 -34.08 -14.56 -15.84
CA THR A 280 -34.93 -13.41 -15.45
C THR A 280 -36.05 -13.26 -16.45
N LYS A 281 -37.17 -12.63 -16.02
CA LYS A 281 -38.35 -12.39 -16.88
C LYS A 281 -38.10 -11.27 -17.93
N GLY A 282 -36.88 -11.12 -18.42
CA GLY A 282 -36.44 -10.14 -19.38
C GLY A 282 -34.96 -9.83 -19.27
N GLU A 283 -34.40 -9.20 -20.28
CA GLU A 283 -33.00 -8.78 -20.32
C GLU A 283 -32.80 -7.40 -19.69
N TYR A 284 -31.92 -7.35 -18.70
CA TYR A 284 -31.51 -6.09 -18.06
C TYR A 284 -30.13 -5.65 -18.60
N LYS A 285 -30.03 -4.45 -19.13
CA LYS A 285 -28.79 -3.90 -19.75
C LYS A 285 -28.37 -2.58 -19.08
N PRO A 286 -27.87 -2.62 -17.84
CA PRO A 286 -27.38 -1.41 -17.19
C PRO A 286 -25.96 -1.06 -17.68
N ASN A 287 -25.77 0.21 -18.01
CA ASN A 287 -24.48 0.79 -18.36
C ASN A 287 -24.23 2.02 -17.52
N TYR A 288 -23.03 2.15 -16.98
CA TYR A 288 -22.63 3.25 -16.12
C TYR A 288 -21.33 3.84 -16.63
N LEU A 289 -21.31 5.15 -16.83
CA LEU A 289 -20.09 5.90 -17.11
C LEU A 289 -19.98 6.99 -16.05
N ASP A 290 -18.87 7.04 -15.32
CA ASP A 290 -18.61 8.13 -14.39
C ASP A 290 -17.22 8.73 -14.58
N TYR A 291 -17.12 10.01 -14.27
CA TYR A 291 -15.88 10.74 -14.14
C TYR A 291 -15.82 11.39 -12.76
N GLN A 292 -14.69 11.19 -12.09
CA GLN A 292 -14.41 11.78 -10.79
C GLN A 292 -13.11 12.57 -10.84
N THR A 293 -13.10 13.70 -10.15
CA THR A 293 -11.91 14.49 -9.93
C THR A 293 -11.81 14.93 -8.47
N TYR A 294 -10.63 14.83 -7.91
CA TYR A 294 -10.31 15.38 -6.60
C TYR A 294 -9.06 16.23 -6.69
N LEU A 295 -9.18 17.49 -6.31
CA LEU A 295 -8.11 18.45 -6.31
C LEU A 295 -7.88 18.95 -4.88
N SER A 296 -6.67 18.82 -4.39
CA SER A 296 -6.25 19.33 -3.08
C SER A 296 -5.11 20.32 -3.26
N TYR A 297 -5.31 21.55 -2.85
CA TYR A 297 -4.34 22.63 -2.99
C TYR A 297 -3.97 23.25 -1.64
N LEU A 298 -2.67 23.29 -1.35
CA LEU A 298 -2.10 23.89 -0.14
C LEU A 298 -1.32 25.16 -0.50
N PRO A 299 -1.98 26.33 -0.60
CA PRO A 299 -1.29 27.58 -0.89
C PRO A 299 -0.22 27.92 0.15
N ASN A 300 -0.50 27.63 1.43
CA ASN A 300 0.43 27.78 2.56
C ASN A 300 0.12 26.75 3.67
N LYS A 301 0.85 26.82 4.79
CA LYS A 301 0.69 25.87 5.92
C LYS A 301 -0.65 26.01 6.68
N ARG A 302 -1.38 27.12 6.50
CA ARG A 302 -2.63 27.40 7.22
C ARG A 302 -3.89 27.05 6.45
N TRP A 303 -3.81 27.01 5.10
CA TRP A 303 -4.95 26.81 4.23
C TRP A 303 -4.81 25.54 3.42
N LYS A 304 -5.87 24.77 3.39
CA LYS A 304 -6.04 23.62 2.50
C LYS A 304 -7.38 23.78 1.79
N LEU A 305 -7.37 23.77 0.45
CA LEU A 305 -8.54 23.85 -0.40
C LEU A 305 -8.73 22.51 -1.08
N ASP A 306 -9.86 21.89 -0.85
CA ASP A 306 -10.21 20.61 -1.45
C ASP A 306 -11.45 20.82 -2.36
N PHE A 307 -11.39 20.26 -3.56
CA PHE A 307 -12.50 20.22 -4.50
C PHE A 307 -12.74 18.77 -4.93
N ILE A 308 -13.99 18.33 -4.83
CA ILE A 308 -14.46 17.04 -5.32
C ILE A 308 -15.49 17.29 -6.40
N GLY A 309 -15.23 16.80 -7.60
CA GLY A 309 -16.15 16.84 -8.73
C GLY A 309 -16.56 15.44 -9.13
N TYR A 310 -17.84 15.26 -9.45
CA TYR A 310 -18.42 14.00 -9.84
C TYR A 310 -19.48 14.22 -10.93
N ILE A 311 -19.36 13.47 -12.03
CA ILE A 311 -20.33 13.43 -13.12
C ILE A 311 -20.57 11.97 -13.46
N SER A 312 -21.83 11.58 -13.60
CA SER A 312 -22.18 10.24 -14.07
C SER A 312 -23.30 10.27 -15.09
N ASP A 313 -23.22 9.35 -16.04
CA ASP A 313 -24.25 9.06 -17.01
C ASP A 313 -24.60 7.56 -16.89
N ASN A 314 -25.89 7.30 -16.59
CA ASN A 314 -26.36 5.98 -16.27
C ASN A 314 -27.54 5.63 -17.17
N HIS A 315 -27.38 4.57 -17.95
CA HIS A 315 -28.45 4.07 -18.80
C HIS A 315 -28.90 2.71 -18.31
N TYR A 316 -30.21 2.53 -18.24
CA TYR A 316 -30.86 1.31 -17.83
C TYR A 316 -31.93 0.93 -18.83
N ASN A 317 -31.68 -0.11 -19.62
CA ASN A 317 -32.64 -0.67 -20.56
C ASN A 317 -33.17 -2.01 -20.03
N PHE A 318 -34.48 -2.16 -20.06
CA PHE A 318 -35.16 -3.40 -19.78
C PHE A 318 -35.90 -3.88 -21.04
N GLU A 319 -35.54 -5.05 -21.53
CA GLU A 319 -36.22 -5.71 -22.64
C GLU A 319 -37.03 -6.89 -22.07
N PRO A 320 -38.37 -6.80 -21.97
CA PRO A 320 -39.18 -7.89 -21.49
C PRO A 320 -39.09 -9.10 -22.43
N GLU A 321 -39.12 -10.29 -21.88
CA GLU A 321 -39.21 -11.52 -22.68
C GLU A 321 -40.59 -11.56 -23.33
N ASP A 322 -40.64 -11.56 -24.66
CA ASP A 322 -41.89 -11.76 -25.42
C ASP A 322 -42.46 -13.14 -25.10
N ARG A 323 -43.69 -13.16 -24.56
CA ARG A 323 -44.43 -14.39 -24.28
C ARG A 323 -45.04 -14.97 -25.54
#